data_135deaddac13f64d1c09cb3c4f5f203c
#
_entry.id   135deaddac13f64d1c09cb3c4f5f203c
#
_cell.length_a   1.000
_cell.length_b   1.000
_cell.length_c   1.000
_cell.angle_alpha   90.00
_cell.angle_beta   90.00
_cell.angle_gamma   90.00
#
_symmetry.space_group_name_H-M   'P 1'
#
loop_
_entity.id
_entity.type
_entity.pdbx_description
1 polymer ?
#
loop_
_entity_poly.entity_id
_entity_poly.type
_entity_poly.pdbx_seq_one_letter_code
_entity_poly.pdbx_strand_id
1 'polypeptide(L)'
;MNKILAEAANNARGLAIDSIHKCSSGHLGLPLGSAEIGAVLYGNSLSHDPSDPKWINRDRFILSAGHGSMFLYSWLHISGYDLSLEEVKNFRQLGSKTPGHPEYGETPGVEATTGPLGQGIGLSLIHISEPTRPY
;
A
#
# COMPACT_ATOMS: atom_id res chain seq x y z
N MET A 1 13.99 -11.43 -11.75
CA MET A 1 12.52 -11.21 -11.64
C MET A 1 11.88 -11.80 -12.86
N ASN A 2 10.79 -12.56 -12.72
CA ASN A 2 10.13 -13.11 -13.91
C ASN A 2 9.39 -12.00 -14.69
N LYS A 3 8.99 -12.30 -15.95
CA LYS A 3 8.37 -11.31 -16.85
C LYS A 3 7.06 -10.74 -16.27
N ILE A 4 6.25 -11.57 -15.61
CA ILE A 4 4.95 -11.15 -15.04
C ILE A 4 5.16 -10.13 -13.92
N LEU A 5 6.09 -10.37 -13.01
CA LEU A 5 6.38 -9.41 -11.92
C LEU A 5 6.96 -8.10 -12.46
N ALA A 6 7.74 -8.16 -13.56
CA ALA A 6 8.25 -6.95 -14.20
C ALA A 6 7.12 -6.12 -14.84
N GLU A 7 6.18 -6.77 -15.50
CA GLU A 7 4.99 -6.11 -16.06
C GLU A 7 4.11 -5.52 -14.95
N ALA A 8 3.88 -6.24 -13.85
CA ALA A 8 3.14 -5.73 -12.70
C ALA A 8 3.81 -4.50 -12.09
N ALA A 9 5.14 -4.51 -11.93
CA ALA A 9 5.89 -3.35 -11.45
C ALA A 9 5.73 -2.12 -12.37
N ASN A 10 5.75 -2.32 -13.68
CA ASN A 10 5.54 -1.23 -14.64
C ASN A 10 4.10 -0.71 -14.60
N ASN A 11 3.10 -1.58 -14.44
CA ASN A 11 1.71 -1.16 -14.26
C ASN A 11 1.53 -0.35 -12.97
N ALA A 12 2.14 -0.77 -11.86
CA ALA A 12 2.10 -0.02 -10.61
C ALA A 12 2.72 1.38 -10.75
N ARG A 13 3.83 1.51 -11.49
CA ARG A 13 4.43 2.81 -11.83
C ARG A 13 3.47 3.67 -12.66
N GLY A 14 2.85 3.10 -13.70
CA GLY A 14 1.88 3.80 -14.54
C GLY A 14 0.72 4.34 -13.72
N LEU A 15 0.10 3.53 -12.87
CA LEU A 15 -0.98 3.95 -11.97
C LEU A 15 -0.56 5.11 -11.06
N ALA A 16 0.65 5.06 -10.50
CA ALA A 16 1.14 6.13 -9.63
C ALA A 16 1.40 7.44 -10.41
N ILE A 17 2.00 7.36 -11.59
CA ILE A 17 2.25 8.51 -12.45
C ILE A 17 0.94 9.17 -12.84
N ASP A 18 -0.01 8.41 -13.37
CA ASP A 18 -1.29 8.93 -13.87
C ASP A 18 -2.12 9.56 -12.76
N SER A 19 -2.21 8.90 -11.59
CA SER A 19 -3.00 9.40 -10.46
C SER A 19 -2.40 10.67 -9.87
N ILE A 20 -1.08 10.72 -9.66
CA ILE A 20 -0.40 11.90 -9.14
C ILE A 20 -0.46 13.05 -10.16
N HIS A 21 -0.31 12.76 -11.45
CA HIS A 21 -0.45 13.78 -12.49
C HIS A 21 -1.88 14.36 -12.52
N LYS A 22 -2.89 13.50 -12.47
CA LYS A 22 -4.30 13.93 -12.49
C LYS A 22 -4.65 14.86 -11.33
N CYS A 23 -4.20 14.56 -10.11
CA CYS A 23 -4.48 15.40 -8.95
C CYS A 23 -3.45 16.53 -8.74
N SER A 24 -2.41 16.60 -9.56
CA SER A 24 -1.30 17.58 -9.47
C SER A 24 -0.67 17.65 -8.08
N SER A 25 -0.68 16.54 -7.33
CA SER A 25 -0.19 16.46 -5.96
C SER A 25 0.21 15.04 -5.60
N GLY A 26 1.35 14.85 -4.94
CA GLY A 26 1.82 13.54 -4.48
C GLY A 26 3.32 13.38 -4.61
N HIS A 27 3.80 12.19 -4.23
CA HIS A 27 5.23 11.86 -4.20
C HIS A 27 5.50 10.66 -5.12
N LEU A 28 6.25 10.87 -6.19
CA LEU A 28 6.59 9.84 -7.18
C LEU A 28 7.79 8.97 -6.79
N GLY A 29 8.70 9.49 -5.96
CA GLY A 29 9.98 8.83 -5.70
C GLY A 29 9.84 7.38 -5.23
N LEU A 30 9.05 7.15 -4.20
CA LEU A 30 8.84 5.81 -3.65
C LEU A 30 8.07 4.87 -4.58
N PRO A 31 6.92 5.25 -5.16
CA PRO A 31 6.20 4.40 -6.11
C PRO A 31 7.06 3.96 -7.29
N LEU A 32 7.89 4.85 -7.83
CA LEU A 32 8.75 4.53 -8.97
C LEU A 32 9.96 3.69 -8.57
N GLY A 33 10.63 4.08 -7.47
CA GLY A 33 11.88 3.45 -7.05
C GLY A 33 11.71 2.08 -6.39
N SER A 34 10.52 1.78 -5.86
CA SER A 34 10.26 0.55 -5.10
C SER A 34 9.26 -0.39 -5.79
N ALA A 35 8.91 -0.16 -7.06
CA ALA A 35 7.90 -0.97 -7.74
C ALA A 35 8.27 -2.45 -7.79
N GLU A 36 9.53 -2.81 -8.03
CA GLU A 36 9.97 -4.21 -8.01
C GLU A 36 9.87 -4.85 -6.62
N ILE A 37 10.11 -4.07 -5.57
CA ILE A 37 9.93 -4.54 -4.19
C ILE A 37 8.46 -4.90 -3.97
N GLY A 38 7.53 -4.04 -4.39
CA GLY A 38 6.10 -4.30 -4.32
C GLY A 38 5.68 -5.53 -5.13
N ALA A 39 6.23 -5.70 -6.34
CA ALA A 39 5.95 -6.87 -7.17
C ALA A 39 6.35 -8.18 -6.50
N VAL A 40 7.51 -8.21 -5.85
CA VAL A 40 7.96 -9.39 -5.10
C VAL A 40 7.12 -9.60 -3.84
N LEU A 41 6.84 -8.56 -3.08
CA LEU A 41 6.05 -8.65 -1.86
C LEU A 41 4.63 -9.16 -2.15
N TYR A 42 3.85 -8.42 -2.94
CA TYR A 42 2.45 -8.75 -3.21
C TYR A 42 2.25 -9.91 -4.18
N GLY A 43 3.20 -10.13 -5.10
CA GLY A 43 3.08 -11.19 -6.08
C GLY A 43 3.69 -12.53 -5.66
N ASN A 44 4.51 -12.58 -4.61
CA ASN A 44 5.24 -13.81 -4.29
C ASN A 44 5.50 -14.06 -2.80
N SER A 45 5.59 -13.03 -1.95
CA SER A 45 6.11 -13.21 -0.59
C SER A 45 5.04 -13.07 0.50
N LEU A 46 4.11 -12.11 0.37
CA LEU A 46 3.07 -11.88 1.37
C LEU A 46 1.96 -12.93 1.27
N SER A 47 1.63 -13.50 2.41
CA SER A 47 0.41 -14.30 2.58
C SER A 47 -0.75 -13.35 2.87
N HIS A 48 -1.63 -13.15 1.91
CA HIS A 48 -2.75 -12.23 2.03
C HIS A 48 -3.96 -12.72 1.24
N ASP A 49 -5.16 -12.30 1.65
CA ASP A 49 -6.40 -12.59 0.94
C ASP A 49 -7.14 -11.27 0.66
N PRO A 50 -7.16 -10.80 -0.60
CA PRO A 50 -7.88 -9.57 -0.94
C PRO A 50 -9.39 -9.64 -0.69
N SER A 51 -9.98 -10.84 -0.69
CA SER A 51 -11.40 -11.04 -0.40
C SER A 51 -11.73 -11.00 1.09
N ASP A 52 -10.74 -11.26 1.96
CA ASP A 52 -10.82 -11.10 3.41
C ASP A 52 -9.62 -10.28 3.94
N PRO A 53 -9.64 -8.95 3.78
CA PRO A 53 -8.55 -8.09 4.22
C PRO A 53 -8.27 -8.13 5.73
N LYS A 54 -9.16 -8.74 6.51
CA LYS A 54 -9.05 -8.89 7.97
C LYS A 54 -8.68 -10.30 8.40
N TRP A 55 -8.42 -11.20 7.45
CA TRP A 55 -7.99 -12.57 7.77
C TRP A 55 -6.89 -12.58 8.83
N ILE A 56 -7.12 -13.33 9.90
CA ILE A 56 -6.26 -13.27 11.11
C ILE A 56 -4.80 -13.69 10.84
N ASN A 57 -4.60 -14.65 9.95
CA ASN A 57 -3.29 -15.24 9.65
C ASN A 57 -2.60 -14.60 8.43
N ARG A 58 -3.03 -13.42 8.01
CA ARG A 58 -2.36 -12.67 6.93
C ARG A 58 -1.05 -12.05 7.38
N ASP A 59 -0.13 -11.86 6.46
CA ASP A 59 1.00 -10.96 6.65
C ASP A 59 0.51 -9.50 6.62
N ARG A 60 1.08 -8.67 7.47
CA ARG A 60 0.71 -7.26 7.60
C ARG A 60 1.80 -6.37 7.03
N PHE A 61 1.48 -5.68 5.95
CA PHE A 61 2.38 -4.70 5.35
C PHE A 61 2.08 -3.29 5.88
N ILE A 62 3.08 -2.63 6.46
CA ILE A 62 2.97 -1.26 6.96
C ILE A 62 3.92 -0.36 6.17
N LEU A 63 3.36 0.62 5.46
CA LEU A 63 4.14 1.60 4.71
C LEU A 63 4.62 2.71 5.64
N SER A 64 5.83 2.60 6.19
CA SER A 64 6.40 3.61 7.09
C SER A 64 6.63 4.96 6.40
N ALA A 65 6.97 4.97 5.13
CA ALA A 65 7.07 6.16 4.30
C ALA A 65 5.70 6.53 3.72
N GLY A 66 4.73 6.88 4.60
CA GLY A 66 3.32 7.09 4.22
C GLY A 66 3.09 8.16 3.14
N HIS A 67 4.03 9.10 2.95
CA HIS A 67 3.97 10.06 1.85
C HIS A 67 4.00 9.39 0.46
N GLY A 68 4.57 8.20 0.34
CA GLY A 68 4.57 7.40 -0.89
C GLY A 68 3.33 6.51 -1.04
N SER A 69 2.18 6.94 -0.55
CA SER A 69 0.93 6.18 -0.47
C SER A 69 0.48 5.55 -1.80
N MET A 70 0.76 6.20 -2.93
CA MET A 70 0.46 5.62 -4.25
C MET A 70 1.20 4.31 -4.53
N PHE A 71 2.34 4.05 -3.90
CA PHE A 71 2.94 2.72 -3.90
C PHE A 71 1.95 1.69 -3.34
N LEU A 72 1.45 1.92 -2.14
CA LEU A 72 0.54 0.99 -1.46
C LEU A 72 -0.78 0.84 -2.23
N TYR A 73 -1.41 1.95 -2.64
CA TYR A 73 -2.69 1.90 -3.35
C TYR A 73 -2.60 1.18 -4.70
N SER A 74 -1.52 1.39 -5.45
CA SER A 74 -1.29 0.66 -6.70
C SER A 74 -1.21 -0.84 -6.47
N TRP A 75 -0.51 -1.28 -5.42
CA TRP A 75 -0.37 -2.70 -5.12
C TRP A 75 -1.64 -3.31 -4.54
N LEU A 76 -2.38 -2.61 -3.71
CA LEU A 76 -3.70 -3.08 -3.25
C LEU A 76 -4.66 -3.26 -4.41
N HIS A 77 -4.71 -2.30 -5.35
CA HIS A 77 -5.54 -2.42 -6.56
C HIS A 77 -5.11 -3.61 -7.43
N ILE A 78 -3.83 -3.73 -7.77
CA ILE A 78 -3.31 -4.81 -8.63
C ILE A 78 -3.52 -6.19 -7.98
N SER A 79 -3.42 -6.26 -6.66
CA SER A 79 -3.60 -7.52 -5.91
C SER A 79 -5.07 -7.92 -5.73
N GLY A 80 -6.03 -7.09 -6.16
CA GLY A 80 -7.45 -7.43 -6.16
C GLY A 80 -8.22 -7.07 -4.90
N TYR A 81 -7.68 -6.22 -4.03
CA TYR A 81 -8.46 -5.64 -2.93
C TYR A 81 -9.62 -4.79 -3.45
N ASP A 82 -10.66 -4.55 -2.63
CA ASP A 82 -11.79 -3.68 -2.98
C ASP A 82 -11.36 -2.20 -3.08
N LEU A 83 -10.50 -1.94 -4.04
CA LEU A 83 -10.00 -0.63 -4.41
C LEU A 83 -10.06 -0.48 -5.93
N SER A 84 -11.15 0.10 -6.43
CA SER A 84 -11.37 0.23 -7.87
C SER A 84 -10.36 1.18 -8.53
N LEU A 85 -10.20 1.04 -9.85
CA LEU A 85 -9.38 1.96 -10.63
C LEU A 85 -9.85 3.42 -10.51
N GLU A 86 -11.17 3.64 -10.39
CA GLU A 86 -11.73 4.98 -10.21
C GLU A 86 -11.31 5.59 -8.85
N GLU A 87 -11.27 4.79 -7.79
CA GLU A 87 -10.74 5.22 -6.50
C GLU A 87 -9.25 5.57 -6.57
N VAL A 88 -8.47 4.78 -7.29
CA VAL A 88 -7.04 5.06 -7.54
C VAL A 88 -6.88 6.38 -8.30
N LYS A 89 -7.70 6.63 -9.33
CA LYS A 89 -7.72 7.88 -10.09
C LYS A 89 -8.20 9.09 -9.28
N ASN A 90 -8.95 8.87 -8.21
CA ASN A 90 -9.44 9.91 -7.30
C ASN A 90 -8.49 10.15 -6.11
N PHE A 91 -7.21 9.84 -6.31
CA PHE A 91 -6.17 10.08 -5.31
C PHE A 91 -6.22 11.50 -4.75
N ARG A 92 -6.20 11.63 -3.43
CA ARG A 92 -6.27 12.91 -2.69
C ARG A 92 -7.55 13.72 -2.92
N GLN A 93 -8.59 13.14 -3.49
CA GLN A 93 -9.88 13.84 -3.59
C GLN A 93 -10.70 13.61 -2.31
N LEU A 94 -11.49 14.60 -1.94
CA LEU A 94 -12.35 14.53 -0.76
C LEU A 94 -13.32 13.34 -0.89
N GLY A 95 -13.35 12.49 0.14
CA GLY A 95 -14.23 11.32 0.19
C GLY A 95 -13.76 10.11 -0.63
N SER A 96 -12.57 10.16 -1.25
CA SER A 96 -12.01 8.98 -1.92
C SER A 96 -11.38 8.00 -0.92
N LYS A 97 -11.33 6.71 -1.31
CA LYS A 97 -10.62 5.67 -0.55
C LYS A 97 -9.09 5.79 -0.62
N THR A 98 -8.56 6.81 -1.29
CA THR A 98 -7.12 6.99 -1.50
C THR A 98 -6.63 8.35 -0.98
N PRO A 99 -6.66 8.57 0.33
CA PRO A 99 -6.15 9.80 0.94
C PRO A 99 -4.65 9.98 0.67
N GLY A 100 -4.12 11.17 0.92
CA GLY A 100 -2.72 11.52 0.65
C GLY A 100 -1.69 10.69 1.42
N HIS A 101 -2.08 10.18 2.57
CA HIS A 101 -1.32 9.22 3.39
C HIS A 101 -2.24 8.06 3.74
N PRO A 102 -1.72 6.82 3.92
CA PRO A 102 -2.57 5.68 4.27
C PRO A 102 -3.26 5.90 5.61
N GLU A 103 -4.58 5.67 5.63
CA GLU A 103 -5.42 5.77 6.83
C GLU A 103 -6.10 4.44 7.09
N TYR A 104 -5.93 3.94 8.31
CA TYR A 104 -6.57 2.69 8.73
C TYR A 104 -8.09 2.84 8.73
N GLY A 105 -8.75 1.92 8.05
CA GLY A 105 -10.21 1.92 7.95
C GLY A 105 -10.76 2.59 6.68
N GLU A 106 -9.99 3.45 6.00
CA GLU A 106 -10.41 4.11 4.76
C GLU A 106 -10.20 3.24 3.52
N THR A 107 -9.04 2.61 3.42
CA THR A 107 -8.69 1.74 2.29
C THR A 107 -8.59 0.29 2.75
N PRO A 108 -9.32 -0.65 2.11
CA PRO A 108 -9.15 -2.08 2.40
C PRO A 108 -7.70 -2.54 2.19
N GLY A 109 -7.14 -3.25 3.17
CA GLY A 109 -5.75 -3.70 3.15
C GLY A 109 -4.72 -2.72 3.73
N VAL A 110 -5.13 -1.52 4.15
CA VAL A 110 -4.26 -0.62 4.92
C VAL A 110 -4.27 -1.05 6.39
N GLU A 111 -3.10 -1.41 6.91
CA GLU A 111 -2.93 -1.98 8.25
C GLU A 111 -2.72 -0.93 9.33
N ALA A 112 -2.22 0.24 8.99
CA ALA A 112 -1.96 1.31 9.93
C ALA A 112 -1.99 2.68 9.25
N THR A 113 -2.45 3.69 9.99
CA THR A 113 -2.33 5.09 9.58
C THR A 113 -0.87 5.52 9.70
N THR A 114 -0.29 5.98 8.60
CA THR A 114 1.07 6.48 8.55
C THR A 114 1.14 7.83 7.84
N GLY A 115 2.20 8.58 8.07
CA GLY A 115 2.41 9.93 7.54
C GLY A 115 3.69 10.51 8.12
N PRO A 116 3.81 10.62 9.46
CA PRO A 116 5.07 10.94 10.11
C PRO A 116 6.13 9.88 9.76
N LEU A 117 7.25 10.30 9.20
CA LEU A 117 8.29 9.40 8.73
C LEU A 117 8.87 8.55 9.85
N GLY A 118 9.01 7.25 9.61
CA GLY A 118 9.52 6.28 10.58
C GLY A 118 8.48 5.71 11.55
N GLN A 119 7.29 6.28 11.66
CA GLN A 119 6.24 5.80 12.58
C GLN A 119 5.82 4.36 12.29
N GLY A 120 5.73 3.96 11.03
CA GLY A 120 5.36 2.59 10.64
C GLY A 120 6.33 1.54 11.18
N ILE A 121 7.62 1.84 11.28
CA ILE A 121 8.61 0.94 11.90
C ILE A 121 8.26 0.73 13.38
N GLY A 122 7.97 1.81 14.12
CA GLY A 122 7.57 1.71 15.52
C GLY A 122 6.29 0.89 15.69
N LEU A 123 5.28 1.12 14.86
CA LEU A 123 4.03 0.35 14.88
C LEU A 123 4.26 -1.14 14.61
N SER A 124 5.08 -1.49 13.63
CA SER A 124 5.37 -2.90 13.33
C SER A 124 6.12 -3.60 14.46
N LEU A 125 7.06 -2.92 15.12
CA LEU A 125 7.79 -3.46 16.26
C LEU A 125 6.88 -3.70 17.48
N ILE A 126 5.92 -2.82 17.73
CA ILE A 126 4.92 -3.01 18.77
C ILE A 126 4.11 -4.28 18.52
N HIS A 127 3.64 -4.51 17.29
CA HIS A 127 2.91 -5.72 16.92
C HIS A 127 3.74 -7.00 17.10
N ILE A 128 5.04 -6.95 16.90
CA ILE A 128 5.93 -8.09 17.10
C ILE A 128 6.20 -8.33 18.59
N SER A 129 6.35 -7.29 19.39
CA SER A 129 6.83 -7.36 20.77
C SER A 129 5.72 -7.48 21.81
N GLU A 130 4.60 -6.78 21.65
CA GLU A 130 3.52 -6.73 22.64
C GLU A 130 2.76 -8.07 22.83
N PRO A 131 2.53 -8.89 21.76
CA PRO A 131 1.90 -10.21 21.94
C PRO A 131 2.67 -11.16 22.84
N THR A 132 3.95 -10.89 23.11
CA THR A 132 4.81 -11.74 23.94
C THR A 132 4.90 -11.30 25.39
N ARG A 133 4.25 -10.20 25.78
CA ARG A 133 4.17 -9.80 27.18
C ARG A 133 3.25 -10.75 27.94
N PRO A 134 3.74 -11.45 28.99
CA PRO A 134 2.85 -12.15 29.91
C PRO A 134 2.02 -11.12 30.67
N TYR A 135 0.73 -11.28 30.69
CA TYR A 135 -0.21 -10.52 31.52
C TYR A 135 -0.04 -10.93 32.99
#